data_975267cd1ba851e50ee14a36638528c8
#
_entry.id   975267cd1ba851e50ee14a36638528c8
#
_cell.length_a   1.000
_cell.length_b   1.000
_cell.length_c   1.000
_cell.angle_alpha   90.00
_cell.angle_beta   90.00
_cell.angle_gamma   90.00
#
_symmetry.space_group_name_H-M   'P 1'
#
loop_
_entity.id
_entity.type
_entity.pdbx_description
1 polymer ?
#
loop_
_entity_poly.entity_id
_entity_poly.type
_entity_poly.pdbx_seq_one_letter_code
_entity_poly.pdbx_strand_id
1 'polypeptide(L)'
;MENNTEILELIINEEDDESGISFISLVDQPATEKLFLKFNKRQPLNFEFKIQDEEKRIVSGYFMVADLPIPRLNDLNEKFFVVFKKNTINKIVNKFFKQGYSNKINLMHDQEMDGVYLIESLIIDNERGSIAPEGFEKVPNGSWWGSVRVEAGEIWSLIQQGKLRGFSVE
;
A
#
# COMPACT_ATOMS: atom_id res chain seq x y z
N MET A 1 4.96 -31.94 -11.64
CA MET A 1 5.67 -31.44 -10.46
C MET A 1 4.99 -30.15 -10.05
N GLU A 2 4.23 -30.18 -8.96
CA GLU A 2 3.66 -28.97 -8.39
C GLU A 2 4.83 -28.15 -7.84
N ASN A 3 5.11 -27.00 -8.48
CA ASN A 3 6.03 -26.01 -7.91
C ASN A 3 5.37 -25.47 -6.64
N ASN A 4 5.74 -26.02 -5.52
CA ASN A 4 5.33 -25.56 -4.20
C ASN A 4 6.05 -24.22 -3.96
N THR A 5 5.45 -23.13 -4.43
CA THR A 5 6.04 -21.80 -4.27
C THR A 5 5.88 -21.41 -2.80
N GLU A 6 6.99 -21.14 -2.15
CA GLU A 6 7.03 -20.80 -0.72
C GLU A 6 6.29 -19.50 -0.43
N ILE A 7 5.51 -19.48 0.66
CA ILE A 7 4.85 -18.30 1.17
C ILE A 7 5.40 -18.03 2.57
N LEU A 8 6.04 -16.88 2.74
CA LEU A 8 6.63 -16.44 4.01
C LEU A 8 5.76 -15.35 4.64
N GLU A 9 5.48 -15.49 5.92
CA GLU A 9 4.87 -14.42 6.71
C GLU A 9 5.95 -13.42 7.13
N LEU A 10 5.78 -12.15 6.76
CA LEU A 10 6.62 -11.08 7.24
C LEU A 10 6.12 -10.58 8.59
N ILE A 11 7.05 -10.47 9.52
CA ILE A 11 6.85 -9.89 10.85
C ILE A 11 7.76 -8.69 11.02
N ILE A 12 7.40 -7.78 11.92
CA ILE A 12 8.27 -6.64 12.30
C ILE A 12 8.67 -6.73 13.76
N ASN A 13 9.84 -6.19 14.06
CA ASN A 13 10.26 -5.88 15.41
C ASN A 13 9.91 -4.41 15.71
N GLU A 14 8.99 -4.18 16.64
CA GLU A 14 8.53 -2.83 16.97
C GLU A 14 9.59 -1.98 17.68
N GLU A 15 10.58 -2.63 18.30
CA GLU A 15 11.69 -1.98 19.02
C GLU A 15 12.90 -1.67 18.12
N ASP A 16 12.92 -2.23 16.92
CA ASP A 16 14.00 -2.05 15.95
C ASP A 16 13.62 -0.94 14.96
N ASP A 17 14.35 0.17 14.97
CA ASP A 17 14.06 1.34 14.12
C ASP A 17 14.17 1.06 12.63
N GLU A 18 14.92 0.04 12.21
CA GLU A 18 15.04 -0.39 10.82
C GLU A 18 13.92 -1.34 10.38
N SER A 19 13.09 -1.81 11.32
CA SER A 19 11.98 -2.71 11.03
C SER A 19 10.66 -1.96 10.94
N GLY A 20 9.93 -2.13 9.85
CA GLY A 20 8.64 -1.48 9.62
C GLY A 20 8.58 -0.73 8.30
N ILE A 21 7.79 0.33 8.26
CA ILE A 21 7.60 1.18 7.08
C ILE A 21 7.98 2.60 7.43
N SER A 22 8.81 3.21 6.61
CA SER A 22 9.27 4.59 6.76
C SER A 22 8.60 5.54 5.78
N PHE A 23 8.17 5.04 4.61
CA PHE A 23 7.59 5.84 3.54
C PHE A 23 6.35 5.19 2.94
N ILE A 24 5.43 6.03 2.49
CA ILE A 24 4.41 5.68 1.50
C ILE A 24 4.86 6.28 0.17
N SER A 25 4.86 5.48 -0.89
CA SER A 25 5.30 5.90 -2.22
C SER A 25 4.13 6.04 -3.16
N LEU A 26 4.11 7.12 -3.95
CA LEU A 26 3.27 7.21 -5.15
C LEU A 26 4.00 6.51 -6.30
N VAL A 27 3.36 5.54 -6.93
CA VAL A 27 3.97 4.69 -7.95
C VAL A 27 3.11 4.56 -9.21
N ASP A 28 3.75 4.21 -10.32
CA ASP A 28 3.09 3.93 -11.59
C ASP A 28 2.27 2.63 -11.56
N GLN A 29 2.71 1.65 -10.77
CA GLN A 29 2.03 0.38 -10.53
C GLN A 29 2.14 0.00 -9.06
N PRO A 30 1.01 -0.11 -8.35
CA PRO A 30 1.03 -0.60 -6.98
C PRO A 30 1.61 -2.01 -6.92
N ALA A 31 2.40 -2.29 -5.88
CA ALA A 31 3.05 -3.60 -5.69
C ALA A 31 2.04 -4.76 -5.71
N THR A 32 0.82 -4.50 -5.28
CA THR A 32 -0.31 -5.42 -5.24
C THR A 32 -0.85 -5.79 -6.63
N GLU A 33 -0.76 -4.91 -7.65
CA GLU A 33 -1.24 -5.20 -9.01
C GLU A 33 -0.34 -6.14 -9.80
N LYS A 34 0.98 -6.00 -9.65
CA LYS A 34 1.96 -6.85 -10.34
C LYS A 34 1.74 -8.35 -10.12
N LEU A 35 0.95 -8.69 -9.11
CA LEU A 35 0.71 -10.03 -8.62
C LEU A 35 -0.46 -10.75 -9.24
N PHE A 36 -1.58 -10.06 -9.37
CA PHE A 36 -2.82 -10.69 -9.77
C PHE A 36 -2.84 -11.09 -11.24
N LEU A 37 -2.12 -10.39 -12.09
CA LEU A 37 -2.02 -10.70 -13.52
C LEU A 37 -1.39 -12.07 -13.83
N LYS A 38 -0.67 -12.68 -12.89
CA LYS A 38 0.02 -13.96 -13.11
C LYS A 38 -0.65 -15.20 -12.50
N PHE A 39 -1.48 -15.06 -11.47
CA PHE A 39 -1.89 -16.20 -10.65
C PHE A 39 -3.38 -16.55 -10.65
N ASN A 40 -4.24 -15.70 -11.17
CA ASN A 40 -5.68 -16.01 -11.20
C ASN A 40 -6.29 -15.66 -12.55
N LYS A 41 -6.95 -16.68 -13.17
CA LYS A 41 -7.87 -16.50 -14.30
C LYS A 41 -9.17 -15.77 -13.92
N ARG A 42 -9.29 -15.27 -12.68
CA ARG A 42 -10.36 -14.40 -12.21
C ARG A 42 -9.93 -12.96 -12.39
N GLN A 43 -10.90 -12.06 -12.57
CA GLN A 43 -10.62 -10.63 -12.79
C GLN A 43 -9.60 -10.10 -11.77
N PRO A 44 -8.56 -9.39 -12.21
CA PRO A 44 -7.56 -8.83 -11.30
C PRO A 44 -8.25 -7.85 -10.35
N LEU A 45 -7.92 -7.93 -9.05
CA LEU A 45 -8.35 -6.93 -8.09
C LEU A 45 -7.65 -5.62 -8.43
N ASN A 46 -8.41 -4.54 -8.49
CA ASN A 46 -7.87 -3.22 -8.79
C ASN A 46 -7.53 -2.50 -7.48
N PHE A 47 -6.24 -2.38 -7.20
CA PHE A 47 -5.71 -1.63 -6.05
C PHE A 47 -5.15 -0.25 -6.43
N GLU A 48 -5.48 0.24 -7.61
CA GLU A 48 -5.16 1.62 -7.95
C GLU A 48 -5.83 2.58 -6.96
N PHE A 49 -5.18 3.67 -6.66
CA PHE A 49 -5.84 4.74 -5.92
C PHE A 49 -6.88 5.43 -6.82
N LYS A 50 -7.83 6.13 -6.20
CA LYS A 50 -8.85 6.90 -6.89
C LYS A 50 -8.75 8.37 -6.50
N ILE A 51 -8.97 9.25 -7.47
CA ILE A 51 -9.17 10.67 -7.18
C ILE A 51 -10.51 10.79 -6.46
N GLN A 52 -10.46 11.18 -5.19
CA GLN A 52 -11.64 11.37 -4.34
C GLN A 52 -12.21 12.77 -4.44
N ASP A 53 -11.33 13.75 -4.56
CA ASP A 53 -11.69 15.15 -4.66
C ASP A 53 -10.64 15.84 -5.56
N GLU A 54 -11.07 16.20 -6.77
CA GLU A 54 -10.18 16.82 -7.74
C GLU A 54 -9.83 18.26 -7.36
N GLU A 55 -10.77 19.00 -6.80
CA GLU A 55 -10.58 20.39 -6.38
C GLU A 55 -9.61 20.48 -5.20
N LYS A 56 -9.75 19.59 -4.21
CA LYS A 56 -8.84 19.48 -3.07
C LYS A 56 -7.59 18.64 -3.35
N ARG A 57 -7.50 18.02 -4.52
CA ARG A 57 -6.40 17.13 -4.92
C ARG A 57 -6.16 16.00 -3.92
N ILE A 58 -7.19 15.22 -3.65
CA ILE A 58 -7.16 14.07 -2.75
C ILE A 58 -7.22 12.78 -3.55
N VAL A 59 -6.28 11.89 -3.29
CA VAL A 59 -6.28 10.51 -3.80
C VAL A 59 -6.36 9.52 -2.65
N SER A 60 -7.10 8.43 -2.84
CA SER A 60 -7.35 7.44 -1.80
C SER A 60 -7.15 6.02 -2.31
N GLY A 61 -6.67 5.15 -1.46
CA GLY A 61 -6.43 3.75 -1.81
C GLY A 61 -5.87 2.92 -0.67
N TYR A 62 -5.55 1.66 -0.96
CA TYR A 62 -4.90 0.77 -0.01
C TYR A 62 -3.39 1.00 -0.01
N PHE A 63 -2.83 1.14 1.20
CA PHE A 63 -1.38 1.10 1.41
C PHE A 63 -0.89 -0.33 1.60
N MET A 64 -1.65 -1.15 2.33
CA MET A 64 -1.36 -2.57 2.55
C MET A 64 -2.66 -3.38 2.58
N VAL A 65 -2.61 -4.59 2.02
CA VAL A 65 -3.72 -5.53 2.06
C VAL A 65 -3.30 -6.78 2.84
N ALA A 66 -4.08 -7.11 3.88
CA ALA A 66 -3.81 -8.27 4.71
C ALA A 66 -3.97 -9.57 3.92
N ASP A 67 -3.13 -10.55 4.23
CA ASP A 67 -3.16 -11.90 3.65
C ASP A 67 -2.96 -11.96 2.13
N LEU A 68 -2.60 -10.86 1.49
CA LEU A 68 -2.31 -10.81 0.07
C LEU A 68 -0.87 -11.25 -0.20
N PRO A 69 -0.65 -12.35 -0.96
CA PRO A 69 0.69 -12.78 -1.31
C PRO A 69 1.38 -11.77 -2.22
N ILE A 70 2.55 -11.27 -1.85
CA ILE A 70 3.37 -10.33 -2.61
C ILE A 70 4.59 -11.08 -3.13
N PRO A 71 4.88 -11.13 -4.46
CA PRO A 71 6.04 -11.82 -4.99
C PRO A 71 7.31 -11.07 -4.62
N ARG A 72 8.31 -11.89 -4.38
CA ARG A 72 9.70 -11.47 -4.21
C ARG A 72 10.61 -12.39 -5.01
N LEU A 73 11.80 -11.92 -5.26
CA LEU A 73 12.91 -12.71 -5.79
C LEU A 73 13.99 -12.79 -4.71
N ASN A 74 14.54 -13.98 -4.49
CA ASN A 74 15.73 -14.14 -3.67
C ASN A 74 17.00 -13.82 -4.51
N ASP A 75 18.17 -13.90 -3.89
CA ASP A 75 19.46 -13.62 -4.54
C ASP A 75 19.78 -14.57 -5.69
N LEU A 76 19.11 -15.72 -5.77
CA LEU A 76 19.21 -16.69 -6.85
C LEU A 76 18.17 -16.49 -7.95
N ASN A 77 17.42 -15.37 -7.94
CA ASN A 77 16.29 -15.09 -8.84
C ASN A 77 15.13 -16.10 -8.76
N GLU A 78 15.02 -16.84 -7.68
CA GLU A 78 13.91 -17.72 -7.43
C GLU A 78 12.73 -16.96 -6.85
N LYS A 79 11.52 -17.28 -7.32
CA LYS A 79 10.28 -16.62 -6.87
C LYS A 79 9.78 -17.24 -5.58
N PHE A 80 9.49 -16.39 -4.61
CA PHE A 80 8.74 -16.72 -3.42
C PHE A 80 7.68 -15.64 -3.15
N PHE A 81 6.78 -15.88 -2.21
CA PHE A 81 5.78 -14.90 -1.80
C PHE A 81 5.97 -14.51 -0.35
N VAL A 82 5.60 -13.28 -0.06
CA VAL A 82 5.50 -12.78 1.30
C VAL A 82 4.08 -12.30 1.57
N VAL A 83 3.62 -12.47 2.79
CA VAL A 83 2.32 -11.97 3.26
C VAL A 83 2.48 -11.18 4.53
N PHE A 84 1.65 -10.17 4.69
CA PHE A 84 1.49 -9.44 5.95
C PHE A 84 0.16 -9.82 6.58
N LYS A 85 0.19 -10.30 7.80
CA LYS A 85 -1.01 -10.60 8.58
C LYS A 85 -1.56 -9.33 9.24
N LYS A 86 -2.86 -9.34 9.58
CA LYS A 86 -3.54 -8.20 10.21
C LYS A 86 -2.80 -7.63 11.43
N ASN A 87 -2.25 -8.50 12.27
CA ASN A 87 -1.52 -8.05 13.46
C ASN A 87 -0.22 -7.34 13.10
N THR A 88 0.50 -7.83 12.09
CA THR A 88 1.72 -7.20 11.59
C THR A 88 1.43 -5.84 10.97
N ILE A 89 0.40 -5.74 10.13
CA ILE A 89 -0.03 -4.45 9.55
C ILE A 89 -0.40 -3.47 10.66
N ASN A 90 -1.14 -3.90 11.67
CA ASN A 90 -1.49 -3.04 12.80
C ASN A 90 -0.26 -2.49 13.53
N LYS A 91 0.74 -3.33 13.79
CA LYS A 91 2.02 -2.92 14.38
C LYS A 91 2.77 -1.92 13.50
N ILE A 92 2.82 -2.19 12.20
CA ILE A 92 3.44 -1.29 11.19
C ILE A 92 2.78 0.08 11.24
N VAL A 93 1.45 0.14 11.19
CA VAL A 93 0.69 1.40 11.19
C VAL A 93 0.91 2.16 12.50
N ASN A 94 0.83 1.48 13.64
CA ASN A 94 1.07 2.09 14.93
C ASN A 94 2.47 2.70 15.03
N LYS A 95 3.49 1.97 14.57
CA LYS A 95 4.88 2.44 14.55
C LYS A 95 5.05 3.63 13.60
N PHE A 96 4.49 3.56 12.40
CA PHE A 96 4.52 4.64 11.40
C PHE A 96 4.00 5.96 11.98
N PHE A 97 2.83 5.93 12.63
CA PHE A 97 2.27 7.12 13.26
C PHE A 97 3.04 7.56 14.51
N LYS A 98 3.48 6.62 15.34
CA LYS A 98 4.28 6.93 16.55
C LYS A 98 5.59 7.66 16.20
N GLN A 99 6.20 7.32 15.07
CA GLN A 99 7.42 7.96 14.57
C GLN A 99 7.17 9.26 13.79
N GLY A 100 5.91 9.65 13.57
CA GLY A 100 5.56 10.90 12.89
C GLY A 100 5.78 10.87 11.37
N TYR A 101 5.67 9.70 10.74
CA TYR A 101 5.95 9.53 9.30
C TYR A 101 4.79 9.89 8.36
N SER A 102 3.70 10.47 8.87
CA SER A 102 2.55 10.88 8.05
C SER A 102 2.86 11.82 6.87
N ASN A 103 3.98 12.54 6.96
CA ASN A 103 4.48 13.42 5.89
C ASN A 103 5.61 12.76 5.07
N LYS A 104 5.93 11.50 5.35
CA LYS A 104 6.97 10.75 4.63
C LYS A 104 6.38 10.09 3.39
N ILE A 105 6.08 10.91 2.39
CA ILE A 105 5.60 10.46 1.07
C ILE A 105 6.73 10.68 0.07
N ASN A 106 7.06 9.66 -0.70
CA ASN A 106 8.04 9.76 -1.77
C ASN A 106 7.46 9.38 -3.14
N LEU A 107 8.21 9.64 -4.18
CA LEU A 107 7.90 9.30 -5.56
C LEU A 107 8.76 8.11 -5.99
N MET A 108 8.11 7.04 -6.43
CA MET A 108 8.76 5.86 -7.03
C MET A 108 9.88 5.25 -6.16
N HIS A 109 9.75 5.31 -4.82
CA HIS A 109 10.73 4.81 -3.83
C HIS A 109 12.09 5.53 -3.82
N ASP A 110 12.19 6.71 -4.39
CA ASP A 110 13.47 7.38 -4.55
C ASP A 110 13.45 8.84 -4.06
N GLN A 111 12.48 9.62 -4.47
CA GLN A 111 12.47 11.05 -4.23
C GLN A 111 11.47 11.45 -3.14
N GLU A 112 11.96 11.99 -2.02
CA GLU A 112 11.10 12.66 -1.03
C GLU A 112 10.39 13.86 -1.66
N MET A 113 9.12 14.05 -1.32
CA MET A 113 8.30 15.11 -1.88
C MET A 113 7.75 16.02 -0.81
N ASP A 114 7.84 17.32 -1.06
CA ASP A 114 7.12 18.33 -0.29
C ASP A 114 5.70 18.54 -0.85
N GLY A 115 4.77 18.93 0.03
CA GLY A 115 3.40 19.23 -0.37
C GLY A 115 2.57 17.98 -0.71
N VAL A 116 3.00 16.81 -0.24
CA VAL A 116 2.24 15.55 -0.32
C VAL A 116 2.21 14.91 1.07
N TYR A 117 1.03 14.67 1.61
CA TYR A 117 0.90 14.19 2.98
C TYR A 117 -0.39 13.41 3.21
N LEU A 118 -0.35 12.53 4.19
CA LEU A 118 -1.46 11.69 4.62
C LEU A 118 -2.48 12.52 5.40
N ILE A 119 -3.76 12.43 5.00
CA ILE A 119 -4.88 13.13 5.68
C ILE A 119 -5.90 12.19 6.29
N GLU A 120 -5.98 10.96 5.82
CA GLU A 120 -6.86 9.92 6.35
C GLU A 120 -6.13 8.59 6.43
N SER A 121 -6.41 7.84 7.50
CA SER A 121 -5.87 6.51 7.73
C SER A 121 -6.92 5.63 8.37
N LEU A 122 -7.16 4.46 7.80
CA LEU A 122 -8.17 3.51 8.26
C LEU A 122 -7.62 2.09 8.22
N ILE A 123 -7.67 1.40 9.37
CA ILE A 123 -7.52 -0.05 9.41
C ILE A 123 -8.90 -0.67 9.23
N ILE A 124 -9.04 -1.49 8.19
CA ILE A 124 -10.31 -2.19 7.91
C ILE A 124 -10.64 -3.14 9.05
N ASP A 125 -11.83 -2.98 9.59
CA ASP A 125 -12.40 -3.83 10.63
C ASP A 125 -13.92 -3.83 10.48
N ASN A 126 -14.43 -4.84 9.78
CA ASN A 126 -15.85 -4.95 9.46
C ASN A 126 -16.71 -5.14 10.71
N GLU A 127 -16.19 -5.78 11.76
CA GLU A 127 -16.92 -6.00 13.01
C GLU A 127 -17.13 -4.69 13.77
N ARG A 128 -16.16 -3.80 13.71
CA ARG A 128 -16.22 -2.46 14.31
C ARG A 128 -16.89 -1.42 13.42
N GLY A 129 -17.21 -1.77 12.17
CA GLY A 129 -17.78 -0.84 11.20
C GLY A 129 -16.76 0.07 10.52
N SER A 130 -15.45 -0.20 10.65
CA SER A 130 -14.37 0.46 9.91
C SER A 130 -14.24 -0.19 8.53
N ILE A 131 -15.14 0.16 7.63
CA ILE A 131 -15.22 -0.42 6.28
C ILE A 131 -14.61 0.53 5.25
N ALA A 132 -14.07 -0.04 4.17
CA ALA A 132 -13.58 0.76 3.06
C ALA A 132 -14.70 1.62 2.46
N PRO A 133 -14.42 2.86 2.03
CA PRO A 133 -15.38 3.69 1.33
C PRO A 133 -15.92 3.02 0.08
N GLU A 134 -17.10 3.46 -0.37
CA GLU A 134 -17.75 2.95 -1.57
C GLU A 134 -16.81 3.06 -2.79
N GLY A 135 -16.83 2.04 -3.62
CA GLY A 135 -16.02 1.98 -4.82
C GLY A 135 -14.62 1.38 -4.64
N PHE A 136 -14.22 1.05 -3.41
CA PHE A 136 -12.98 0.31 -3.16
C PHE A 136 -13.22 -1.18 -3.01
N GLU A 137 -12.20 -1.98 -3.39
CA GLU A 137 -12.27 -3.43 -3.26
C GLU A 137 -12.50 -3.87 -1.82
N LYS A 138 -13.27 -4.93 -1.65
CA LYS A 138 -13.44 -5.58 -0.35
C LYS A 138 -12.18 -6.39 -0.04
N VAL A 139 -11.57 -6.08 1.09
CA VAL A 139 -10.33 -6.70 1.54
C VAL A 139 -10.49 -7.28 2.94
N PRO A 140 -9.59 -8.19 3.36
CA PRO A 140 -9.61 -8.73 4.72
C PRO A 140 -9.45 -7.67 5.79
N ASN A 141 -10.04 -7.92 6.99
CA ASN A 141 -9.79 -7.13 8.19
C ASN A 141 -8.29 -7.02 8.47
N GLY A 142 -7.87 -5.85 8.92
CA GLY A 142 -6.47 -5.51 9.16
C GLY A 142 -5.74 -4.90 7.97
N SER A 143 -6.39 -4.77 6.81
CA SER A 143 -5.84 -4.00 5.68
C SER A 143 -5.81 -2.51 5.99
N TRP A 144 -4.81 -1.81 5.45
CA TRP A 144 -4.59 -0.38 5.69
C TRP A 144 -4.95 0.43 4.45
N TRP A 145 -5.94 1.30 4.61
CA TRP A 145 -6.44 2.24 3.61
C TRP A 145 -6.23 3.68 4.07
N GLY A 146 -6.09 4.61 3.13
CA GLY A 146 -6.04 6.02 3.47
C GLY A 146 -6.13 6.96 2.29
N SER A 147 -6.07 8.25 2.61
CA SER A 147 -6.10 9.35 1.65
C SER A 147 -4.88 10.23 1.80
N VAL A 148 -4.37 10.67 0.66
CA VAL A 148 -3.22 11.56 0.54
C VAL A 148 -3.64 12.84 -0.16
N ARG A 149 -3.27 13.99 0.39
CA ARG A 149 -3.40 15.29 -0.27
C ARG A 149 -2.14 15.61 -1.05
N VAL A 150 -2.33 16.10 -2.28
CA VAL A 150 -1.25 16.40 -3.22
C VAL A 150 -1.30 17.88 -3.60
N GLU A 151 -0.59 18.73 -2.85
CA GLU A 151 -0.50 20.17 -3.14
C GLU A 151 0.52 20.45 -4.25
N ALA A 152 1.53 19.59 -4.42
CA ALA A 152 2.53 19.67 -5.47
C ALA A 152 1.90 19.54 -6.87
N GLY A 153 1.87 20.63 -7.63
CA GLY A 153 1.17 20.68 -8.92
C GLY A 153 1.73 19.73 -9.98
N GLU A 154 3.04 19.52 -9.98
CA GLU A 154 3.70 18.58 -10.90
C GLU A 154 3.27 17.14 -10.63
N ILE A 155 3.21 16.74 -9.37
CA ILE A 155 2.77 15.41 -8.95
C ILE A 155 1.28 15.22 -9.28
N TRP A 156 0.45 16.24 -9.01
CA TRP A 156 -0.96 16.20 -9.37
C TRP A 156 -1.17 15.99 -10.87
N SER A 157 -0.39 16.67 -11.71
CA SER A 157 -0.43 16.46 -13.16
C SER A 157 -0.09 15.03 -13.57
N LEU A 158 0.89 14.38 -12.93
CA LEU A 158 1.23 12.98 -13.20
C LEU A 158 0.08 12.03 -12.80
N ILE A 159 -0.62 12.33 -11.73
CA ILE A 159 -1.81 11.57 -11.30
C ILE A 159 -2.93 11.72 -12.32
N GLN A 160 -3.25 12.95 -12.74
CA GLN A 160 -4.30 13.21 -13.74
C GLN A 160 -4.00 12.57 -15.09
N GLN A 161 -2.72 12.45 -15.47
CA GLN A 161 -2.27 11.77 -16.69
C GLN A 161 -2.24 10.25 -16.57
N GLY A 162 -2.57 9.68 -15.39
CA GLY A 162 -2.48 8.25 -15.15
C GLY A 162 -1.07 7.67 -15.13
N LYS A 163 -0.05 8.52 -14.94
CA LYS A 163 1.34 8.08 -14.80
C LYS A 163 1.68 7.61 -13.38
N LEU A 164 0.94 8.11 -12.39
CA LEU A 164 0.96 7.60 -11.04
C LEU A 164 -0.43 7.06 -10.74
N ARG A 165 -0.52 5.80 -10.31
CA ARG A 165 -1.80 5.09 -10.22
C ARG A 165 -2.03 4.40 -8.89
N GLY A 166 -1.01 4.24 -8.07
CA GLY A 166 -1.15 3.49 -6.83
C GLY A 166 -0.18 3.89 -5.74
N PHE A 167 -0.38 3.26 -4.58
CA PHE A 167 0.49 3.35 -3.44
C PHE A 167 1.37 2.12 -3.32
N SER A 168 2.56 2.30 -2.81
CA SER A 168 3.45 1.27 -2.32
C SER A 168 4.03 1.72 -0.99
N VAL A 169 4.51 0.79 -0.18
CA VAL A 169 5.11 1.08 1.13
C VAL A 169 6.51 0.49 1.22
N GLU A 170 7.42 1.17 1.95
CA GLU A 170 8.80 0.75 2.18
C GLU A 170 9.31 1.14 3.58
#